data_d786c8c7e8db96619040892bb2fd8d74
#
_entry.id   d786c8c7e8db96619040892bb2fd8d74
#
_cell.length_a   1.000
_cell.length_b   1.000
_cell.length_c   1.000
_cell.angle_alpha   90.00
_cell.angle_beta   90.00
_cell.angle_gamma   90.00
#
_symmetry.space_group_name_H-M   'P 1'
#
loop_
_entity.id
_entity.type
_entity.pdbx_description
1 polymer ?
#
loop_
_entity_poly.entity_id
_entity_poly.type
_entity_poly.pdbx_seq_one_letter_code
_entity_poly.pdbx_strand_id
1 'polypeptide(L)'
;MTTGKDTAEIQRLFDTGAHFAQVKSRRHPTMKPFLVGTKGRQEIIDLVKTTEQLEATKAVMSALAKEGKTVLFVGGKVEISALVKKAAQEIGAPYVAARWLGGTISNWVEIKKRIDRLAELTEKSATGALAKQHTKLELVMIGREQKRLTERLDGITNMAKKPDALLVVDTKHEKHAVKEARDAGIPIIAIMSSDCNIKDATYPIVANDTSRKTVELILS
;
A
#
# COMPACT_ATOMS: atom_id res chain seq x y z
N MET A 1 4.00 -26.88 17.93
CA MET A 1 2.60 -27.35 18.17
C MET A 1 1.71 -26.18 17.79
N THR A 2 1.01 -26.25 16.66
CA THR A 2 0.06 -25.24 16.22
C THR A 2 -1.11 -25.21 17.19
N THR A 3 -1.37 -24.07 17.81
CA THR A 3 -2.51 -23.88 18.72
C THR A 3 -3.81 -23.88 17.90
N GLY A 4 -4.95 -24.23 18.51
CA GLY A 4 -6.23 -24.28 17.79
C GLY A 4 -6.65 -22.94 17.15
N LYS A 5 -6.09 -21.80 17.60
CA LYS A 5 -6.26 -20.48 16.97
C LYS A 5 -5.53 -20.39 15.63
N ASP A 6 -4.29 -20.92 15.55
CA ASP A 6 -3.49 -20.92 14.32
C ASP A 6 -4.20 -21.71 13.21
N THR A 7 -4.84 -22.84 13.58
CA THR A 7 -5.58 -23.66 12.61
C THR A 7 -6.78 -22.91 12.02
N ALA A 8 -7.52 -22.15 12.83
CA ALA A 8 -8.67 -21.38 12.34
C ALA A 8 -8.24 -20.21 11.43
N GLU A 9 -7.09 -19.55 11.73
CA GLU A 9 -6.56 -18.47 10.92
C GLU A 9 -5.99 -18.99 9.59
N ILE A 10 -5.27 -20.11 9.61
CA ILE A 10 -4.82 -20.81 8.41
C ILE A 10 -5.99 -21.18 7.51
N GLN A 11 -7.10 -21.71 8.10
CA GLN A 11 -8.29 -22.06 7.32
C GLN A 11 -8.91 -20.82 6.66
N ARG A 12 -9.02 -19.70 7.36
CA ARG A 12 -9.51 -18.43 6.78
C ARG A 12 -8.64 -17.97 5.62
N LEU A 13 -7.32 -17.99 5.78
CA LEU A 13 -6.38 -17.64 4.72
C LEU A 13 -6.51 -18.59 3.52
N PHE A 14 -6.68 -19.87 3.77
CA PHE A 14 -6.89 -20.89 2.72
C PHE A 14 -8.17 -20.62 1.93
N ASP A 15 -9.27 -20.33 2.59
CA ASP A 15 -10.59 -20.07 1.98
C ASP A 15 -10.58 -18.78 1.10
N THR A 16 -9.73 -17.81 1.42
CA THR A 16 -9.54 -16.60 0.58
C THR A 16 -8.61 -16.82 -0.60
N GLY A 17 -7.96 -17.99 -0.69
CA GLY A 17 -6.99 -18.29 -1.75
C GLY A 17 -5.61 -17.65 -1.54
N ALA A 18 -5.24 -17.35 -0.28
CA ALA A 18 -3.96 -16.76 0.09
C ALA A 18 -2.76 -17.64 -0.29
N HIS A 19 -2.98 -18.95 -0.37
CA HIS A 19 -1.96 -19.95 -0.71
C HIS A 19 -1.55 -19.98 -2.19
N PHE A 20 -2.31 -19.36 -3.09
CA PHE A 20 -1.95 -19.32 -4.50
C PHE A 20 -0.87 -18.27 -4.77
N ALA A 21 0.24 -18.73 -5.35
CA ALA A 21 1.33 -17.87 -5.80
C ALA A 21 1.34 -17.73 -7.32
N GLN A 22 2.31 -17.00 -7.84
CA GLN A 22 2.56 -16.86 -9.26
C GLN A 22 3.11 -18.18 -9.86
N VAL A 23 3.18 -18.23 -11.19
CA VAL A 23 3.80 -19.37 -11.89
C VAL A 23 5.30 -19.44 -11.58
N LYS A 24 5.84 -20.66 -11.56
CA LYS A 24 7.26 -20.93 -11.24
C LYS A 24 8.25 -20.07 -12.04
N SER A 25 7.94 -19.78 -13.31
CA SER A 25 8.79 -18.95 -14.18
C SER A 25 8.91 -17.49 -13.74
N ARG A 26 7.98 -16.98 -12.94
CA ARG A 26 8.00 -15.62 -12.40
C ARG A 26 8.54 -15.52 -10.98
N ARG A 27 8.78 -16.67 -10.33
CA ARG A 27 9.25 -16.70 -8.95
C ARG A 27 10.58 -15.98 -8.77
N HIS A 28 10.67 -15.15 -7.75
CA HIS A 28 11.93 -14.60 -7.30
C HIS A 28 12.70 -15.65 -6.45
N PRO A 29 14.03 -15.82 -6.62
CA PRO A 29 14.81 -16.83 -5.91
C PRO A 29 14.69 -16.77 -4.38
N THR A 30 14.56 -15.60 -3.80
CA THR A 30 14.45 -15.39 -2.34
C THR A 30 13.16 -15.94 -1.75
N MET A 31 12.12 -16.19 -2.57
CA MET A 31 10.82 -16.70 -2.11
C MET A 31 10.78 -18.22 -1.96
N LYS A 32 11.78 -18.94 -2.45
CA LYS A 32 11.83 -20.41 -2.38
C LYS A 32 11.54 -21.00 -0.98
N PRO A 33 12.05 -20.44 0.14
CA PRO A 33 11.79 -20.98 1.48
C PRO A 33 10.33 -20.88 1.94
N PHE A 34 9.51 -20.05 1.29
CA PHE A 34 8.11 -19.77 1.66
C PHE A 34 7.10 -20.55 0.81
N LEU A 35 7.58 -21.46 0.00
CA LEU A 35 6.76 -22.26 -0.92
C LEU A 35 6.83 -23.74 -0.52
N VAL A 36 5.67 -24.38 -0.48
CA VAL A 36 5.54 -25.82 -0.13
C VAL A 36 5.63 -26.69 -1.37
N GLY A 37 5.12 -26.22 -2.53
CA GLY A 37 5.08 -27.02 -3.73
C GLY A 37 4.43 -26.31 -4.91
N THR A 38 3.99 -27.09 -5.90
CA THR A 38 3.28 -26.59 -7.09
C THR A 38 2.00 -27.37 -7.33
N LYS A 39 0.95 -26.69 -7.73
CA LYS A 39 -0.32 -27.28 -8.19
C LYS A 39 -0.56 -26.84 -9.63
N GLY A 40 -0.40 -27.75 -10.57
CA GLY A 40 -0.42 -27.43 -11.99
C GLY A 40 0.76 -26.52 -12.38
N ARG A 41 0.49 -25.28 -12.77
CA ARG A 41 1.51 -24.29 -13.13
C ARG A 41 1.81 -23.27 -12.03
N GLN A 42 0.95 -23.19 -11.00
CA GLN A 42 1.06 -22.23 -9.90
C GLN A 42 1.84 -22.84 -8.73
N GLU A 43 2.61 -22.01 -8.07
CA GLU A 43 3.26 -22.36 -6.81
C GLU A 43 2.31 -22.18 -5.62
N ILE A 44 2.57 -22.90 -4.54
CA ILE A 44 1.76 -22.87 -3.32
C ILE A 44 2.59 -22.29 -2.19
N ILE A 45 2.06 -21.23 -1.58
CA ILE A 45 2.65 -20.55 -0.42
C ILE A 45 2.37 -21.38 0.84
N ASP A 46 3.33 -21.40 1.74
CA ASP A 46 3.24 -21.99 3.06
C ASP A 46 2.45 -21.05 3.99
N LEU A 47 1.19 -21.37 4.24
CA LEU A 47 0.33 -20.55 5.09
C LEU A 47 0.74 -20.54 6.57
N VAL A 48 1.47 -21.55 7.03
CA VAL A 48 2.00 -21.53 8.40
C VAL A 48 2.97 -20.38 8.56
N LYS A 49 3.91 -20.23 7.63
CA LYS A 49 4.83 -19.09 7.62
C LYS A 49 4.14 -17.76 7.40
N THR A 50 3.08 -17.74 6.59
CA THR A 50 2.26 -16.53 6.41
C THR A 50 1.62 -16.09 7.73
N THR A 51 1.08 -17.03 8.51
CA THR A 51 0.47 -16.73 9.81
C THR A 51 1.51 -16.21 10.81
N GLU A 52 2.69 -16.83 10.88
CA GLU A 52 3.80 -16.36 11.72
C GLU A 52 4.22 -14.92 11.36
N GLN A 53 4.35 -14.63 10.06
CA GLN A 53 4.68 -13.29 9.56
C GLN A 53 3.57 -12.27 9.88
N LEU A 54 2.31 -12.68 9.77
CA LEU A 54 1.16 -11.84 10.07
C LEU A 54 1.13 -11.46 11.56
N GLU A 55 1.33 -12.42 12.46
CA GLU A 55 1.41 -12.17 13.91
C GLU A 55 2.57 -11.23 14.28
N ALA A 56 3.76 -11.46 13.70
CA ALA A 56 4.89 -10.56 13.88
C ALA A 56 4.57 -9.13 13.40
N THR A 57 3.88 -9.01 12.26
CA THR A 57 3.47 -7.72 11.71
C THR A 57 2.42 -7.03 12.57
N LYS A 58 1.43 -7.76 13.09
CA LYS A 58 0.42 -7.22 14.02
C LYS A 58 1.08 -6.63 15.27
N ALA A 59 2.09 -7.29 15.82
CA ALA A 59 2.84 -6.78 16.96
C ALA A 59 3.55 -5.45 16.64
N VAL A 60 4.19 -5.37 15.47
CA VAL A 60 4.87 -4.14 15.00
C VAL A 60 3.87 -3.01 14.77
N MET A 61 2.75 -3.28 14.08
CA MET A 61 1.71 -2.28 13.85
C MET A 61 1.12 -1.75 15.17
N SER A 62 0.89 -2.63 16.14
CA SER A 62 0.43 -2.25 17.47
C SER A 62 1.44 -1.35 18.20
N ALA A 63 2.74 -1.64 18.09
CA ALA A 63 3.80 -0.81 18.66
C ALA A 63 3.85 0.58 18.01
N LEU A 64 3.81 0.65 16.67
CA LEU A 64 3.77 1.91 15.93
C LEU A 64 2.54 2.76 16.30
N ALA A 65 1.38 2.13 16.46
CA ALA A 65 0.15 2.82 16.85
C ALA A 65 0.25 3.39 18.29
N LYS A 66 0.81 2.64 19.24
CA LYS A 66 1.04 3.09 20.62
C LYS A 66 1.99 4.28 20.70
N GLU A 67 2.98 4.32 19.81
CA GLU A 67 3.94 5.41 19.71
C GLU A 67 3.42 6.63 18.92
N GLY A 68 2.18 6.57 18.42
CA GLY A 68 1.59 7.64 17.59
C GLY A 68 2.30 7.86 16.26
N LYS A 69 2.97 6.83 15.74
CA LYS A 69 3.68 6.88 14.46
C LYS A 69 2.73 6.77 13.28
N THR A 70 3.04 7.50 12.23
CA THR A 70 2.24 7.55 11.01
C THR A 70 2.67 6.44 10.05
N VAL A 71 1.73 5.55 9.71
CA VAL A 71 1.91 4.50 8.69
C VAL A 71 1.22 4.93 7.40
N LEU A 72 1.96 4.97 6.29
CA LEU A 72 1.42 5.28 4.96
C LEU A 72 1.06 3.98 4.23
N PHE A 73 -0.20 3.84 3.85
CA PHE A 73 -0.71 2.71 3.08
C PHE A 73 -0.49 2.94 1.58
N VAL A 74 0.12 1.98 0.90
CA VAL A 74 0.45 2.10 -0.54
C VAL A 74 -0.05 0.87 -1.30
N GLY A 75 -0.86 1.12 -2.32
CA GLY A 75 -1.35 0.04 -3.19
C GLY A 75 -2.10 0.59 -4.40
N GLY A 76 -1.38 0.78 -5.49
CA GLY A 76 -1.89 1.37 -6.74
C GLY A 76 -2.42 0.36 -7.76
N LYS A 77 -2.42 -0.94 -7.47
CA LYS A 77 -3.07 -1.94 -8.35
C LYS A 77 -4.58 -1.69 -8.40
N VAL A 78 -5.16 -1.65 -9.58
CA VAL A 78 -6.58 -1.34 -9.81
C VAL A 78 -7.50 -2.25 -8.98
N GLU A 79 -7.15 -3.54 -8.87
CA GLU A 79 -7.95 -4.53 -8.15
C GLU A 79 -7.97 -4.30 -6.64
N ILE A 80 -6.93 -3.64 -6.10
CA ILE A 80 -6.67 -3.54 -4.65
C ILE A 80 -6.78 -2.11 -4.14
N SER A 81 -6.63 -1.11 -5.02
CA SER A 81 -6.59 0.31 -4.66
C SER A 81 -7.78 0.75 -3.79
N ALA A 82 -8.98 0.28 -4.11
CA ALA A 82 -10.19 0.57 -3.32
C ALA A 82 -10.15 -0.04 -1.91
N LEU A 83 -9.55 -1.24 -1.76
CA LEU A 83 -9.40 -1.90 -0.45
C LEU A 83 -8.39 -1.17 0.42
N VAL A 84 -7.24 -0.80 -0.16
CA VAL A 84 -6.20 -0.04 0.55
C VAL A 84 -6.76 1.32 1.01
N LYS A 85 -7.49 2.01 0.13
CA LYS A 85 -8.17 3.27 0.49
C LYS A 85 -9.16 3.07 1.65
N LYS A 86 -10.02 2.04 1.57
CA LYS A 86 -11.02 1.73 2.60
C LYS A 86 -10.34 1.43 3.95
N ALA A 87 -9.38 0.51 3.98
CA ALA A 87 -8.67 0.13 5.20
C ALA A 87 -7.95 1.32 5.85
N ALA A 88 -7.28 2.15 5.06
CA ALA A 88 -6.62 3.34 5.57
C ALA A 88 -7.61 4.38 6.13
N GLN A 89 -8.75 4.58 5.46
CA GLN A 89 -9.78 5.52 5.92
C GLN A 89 -10.45 5.07 7.22
N GLU A 90 -10.67 3.77 7.41
CA GLU A 90 -11.26 3.22 8.65
C GLU A 90 -10.43 3.52 9.89
N ILE A 91 -9.11 3.60 9.75
CA ILE A 91 -8.19 3.92 10.86
C ILE A 91 -7.67 5.37 10.82
N GLY A 92 -8.12 6.18 9.87
CA GLY A 92 -7.65 7.57 9.69
C GLY A 92 -6.18 7.69 9.24
N ALA A 93 -5.61 6.64 8.64
CA ALA A 93 -4.23 6.63 8.16
C ALA A 93 -4.12 7.25 6.75
N PRO A 94 -2.98 7.87 6.41
CA PRO A 94 -2.73 8.34 5.06
C PRO A 94 -2.54 7.16 4.09
N TYR A 95 -2.90 7.40 2.82
CA TYR A 95 -2.81 6.37 1.79
C TYR A 95 -2.42 6.92 0.41
N VAL A 96 -1.83 6.06 -0.41
CA VAL A 96 -1.64 6.25 -1.85
C VAL A 96 -2.25 5.06 -2.58
N ALA A 97 -3.48 5.22 -3.06
CA ALA A 97 -4.24 4.19 -3.78
C ALA A 97 -4.21 4.38 -5.31
N ALA A 98 -3.47 5.36 -5.78
CA ALA A 98 -3.20 5.64 -7.20
C ALA A 98 -1.71 5.44 -7.50
N ARG A 99 -1.29 5.90 -8.67
CA ARG A 99 0.13 5.84 -9.05
C ARG A 99 1.00 6.64 -8.06
N TRP A 100 2.01 6.00 -7.51
CA TRP A 100 3.03 6.65 -6.67
C TRP A 100 3.66 7.87 -7.37
N LEU A 101 3.74 8.96 -6.66
CA LEU A 101 4.47 10.14 -7.12
C LEU A 101 5.92 10.06 -6.61
N GLY A 102 6.88 10.02 -7.54
CA GLY A 102 8.28 10.13 -7.17
C GLY A 102 8.54 11.39 -6.37
N GLY A 103 9.30 11.27 -5.28
CA GLY A 103 9.57 12.36 -4.36
C GLY A 103 8.64 12.43 -3.13
N THR A 104 7.64 11.56 -3.04
CA THR A 104 6.70 11.59 -1.88
C THR A 104 7.44 11.42 -0.55
N ILE A 105 8.50 10.66 -0.51
CA ILE A 105 9.35 10.50 0.68
C ILE A 105 10.64 11.31 0.54
N SER A 106 11.33 11.18 -0.59
CA SER A 106 12.63 11.79 -0.81
C SER A 106 12.57 13.31 -0.93
N ASN A 107 11.50 13.87 -1.46
CA ASN A 107 11.32 15.32 -1.67
C ASN A 107 9.95 15.80 -1.14
N TRP A 108 9.70 15.60 0.14
CA TRP A 108 8.44 15.95 0.79
C TRP A 108 8.08 17.45 0.67
N VAL A 109 9.07 18.32 0.64
CA VAL A 109 8.85 19.79 0.50
C VAL A 109 8.09 20.10 -0.80
N GLU A 110 8.48 19.51 -1.92
CA GLU A 110 7.82 19.74 -3.21
C GLU A 110 6.42 19.07 -3.26
N ILE A 111 6.27 17.94 -2.61
CA ILE A 111 4.94 17.29 -2.49
C ILE A 111 4.01 18.17 -1.66
N LYS A 112 4.49 18.77 -0.56
CA LYS A 112 3.70 19.66 0.27
C LYS A 112 3.23 20.90 -0.52
N LYS A 113 4.10 21.51 -1.33
CA LYS A 113 3.69 22.61 -2.22
C LYS A 113 2.54 22.23 -3.16
N ARG A 114 2.55 20.98 -3.67
CA ARG A 114 1.45 20.48 -4.51
C ARG A 114 0.17 20.23 -3.73
N ILE A 115 0.27 19.79 -2.48
CA ILE A 115 -0.87 19.65 -1.56
C ILE A 115 -1.45 21.04 -1.28
N ASP A 116 -0.62 22.01 -0.94
CA ASP A 116 -1.04 23.39 -0.68
C ASP A 116 -1.71 24.00 -1.94
N ARG A 117 -1.16 23.74 -3.12
CA ARG A 117 -1.75 24.14 -4.40
C ARG A 117 -3.12 23.49 -4.63
N LEU A 118 -3.29 22.21 -4.29
CA LEU A 118 -4.58 21.53 -4.39
C LEU A 118 -5.61 22.16 -3.44
N ALA A 119 -5.22 22.47 -2.21
CA ALA A 119 -6.08 23.15 -1.24
C ALA A 119 -6.53 24.53 -1.75
N GLU A 120 -5.59 25.33 -2.27
CA GLU A 120 -5.87 26.64 -2.87
C GLU A 120 -6.86 26.55 -4.03
N LEU A 121 -6.64 25.60 -4.97
CA LEU A 121 -7.54 25.42 -6.11
C LEU A 121 -8.93 24.96 -5.67
N THR A 122 -9.02 24.13 -4.65
CA THR A 122 -10.29 23.63 -4.11
C THR A 122 -11.09 24.77 -3.45
N GLU A 123 -10.44 25.59 -2.66
CA GLU A 123 -11.05 26.76 -2.02
C GLU A 123 -11.52 27.80 -3.03
N LYS A 124 -10.66 28.17 -4.00
CA LYS A 124 -11.01 29.11 -5.06
C LYS A 124 -12.10 28.60 -5.99
N SER A 125 -12.18 27.29 -6.21
CA SER A 125 -13.26 26.65 -6.95
C SER A 125 -14.58 26.75 -6.21
N ALA A 126 -14.57 26.46 -4.90
CA ALA A 126 -15.76 26.52 -4.06
C ALA A 126 -16.34 27.94 -3.91
N THR A 127 -15.47 28.95 -3.82
CA THR A 127 -15.87 30.36 -3.70
C THR A 127 -16.25 31.03 -5.04
N GLY A 128 -16.09 30.33 -6.17
CA GLY A 128 -16.35 30.87 -7.49
C GLY A 128 -15.34 31.96 -7.93
N ALA A 129 -14.25 32.17 -7.18
CA ALA A 129 -13.23 33.16 -7.47
C ALA A 129 -12.52 32.88 -8.78
N LEU A 130 -12.32 31.61 -9.14
CA LEU A 130 -11.71 31.21 -10.41
C LEU A 130 -12.48 31.73 -11.63
N ALA A 131 -13.81 31.68 -11.59
CA ALA A 131 -14.67 32.10 -12.71
C ALA A 131 -14.59 33.62 -12.99
N LYS A 132 -14.21 34.41 -11.99
CA LYS A 132 -14.05 35.87 -12.12
C LYS A 132 -12.67 36.28 -12.69
N GLN A 133 -11.65 35.42 -12.54
CA GLN A 133 -10.27 35.74 -12.84
C GLN A 133 -9.73 35.05 -14.11
N HIS A 134 -10.42 34.02 -14.60
CA HIS A 134 -9.92 33.17 -15.68
C HIS A 134 -10.91 33.04 -16.83
N THR A 135 -10.38 32.85 -18.02
CA THR A 135 -11.15 32.53 -19.23
C THR A 135 -11.73 31.12 -19.17
N LYS A 136 -12.74 30.82 -19.97
CA LYS A 136 -13.36 29.48 -20.04
C LYS A 136 -12.33 28.38 -20.33
N LEU A 137 -11.34 28.62 -21.18
CA LEU A 137 -10.29 27.68 -21.51
C LEU A 137 -9.39 27.38 -20.29
N GLU A 138 -8.95 28.45 -19.60
CA GLU A 138 -8.15 28.32 -18.39
C GLU A 138 -8.89 27.55 -17.27
N LEU A 139 -10.20 27.80 -17.10
CA LEU A 139 -11.02 27.05 -16.14
C LEU A 139 -11.04 25.55 -16.44
N VAL A 140 -11.11 25.18 -17.71
CA VAL A 140 -11.02 23.75 -18.10
C VAL A 140 -9.65 23.18 -17.78
N MET A 141 -8.58 23.93 -18.01
CA MET A 141 -7.20 23.48 -17.68
C MET A 141 -6.99 23.34 -16.17
N ILE A 142 -7.45 24.33 -15.40
CA ILE A 142 -7.41 24.30 -13.92
C ILE A 142 -8.22 23.11 -13.38
N GLY A 143 -9.42 22.86 -13.90
CA GLY A 143 -10.23 21.71 -13.49
C GLY A 143 -9.54 20.37 -13.77
N ARG A 144 -8.83 20.25 -14.91
CA ARG A 144 -8.02 19.05 -15.22
C ARG A 144 -6.83 18.91 -14.27
N GLU A 145 -6.17 20.03 -13.93
CA GLU A 145 -5.07 20.04 -12.96
C GLU A 145 -5.57 19.60 -11.59
N GLN A 146 -6.64 20.21 -11.08
CA GLN A 146 -7.25 19.87 -9.80
C GLN A 146 -7.62 18.38 -9.72
N LYS A 147 -8.34 17.87 -10.73
CA LYS A 147 -8.70 16.44 -10.80
C LYS A 147 -7.47 15.54 -10.70
N ARG A 148 -6.42 15.83 -11.46
CA ARG A 148 -5.17 15.05 -11.46
C ARG A 148 -4.43 15.11 -10.13
N LEU A 149 -4.43 16.26 -9.45
CA LEU A 149 -3.84 16.41 -8.11
C LEU A 149 -4.65 15.66 -7.07
N THR A 150 -5.97 15.77 -7.08
CA THR A 150 -6.88 15.05 -6.18
C THR A 150 -6.69 13.54 -6.31
N GLU A 151 -6.71 12.99 -7.52
CA GLU A 151 -6.52 11.55 -7.75
C GLU A 151 -5.22 11.00 -7.15
N ARG A 152 -4.17 11.82 -7.05
CA ARG A 152 -2.83 11.39 -6.62
C ARG A 152 -2.46 11.75 -5.20
N LEU A 153 -3.04 12.82 -4.66
CA LEU A 153 -2.62 13.41 -3.38
C LEU A 153 -3.70 13.35 -2.30
N ASP A 154 -4.97 13.04 -2.66
CA ASP A 154 -6.11 13.05 -1.73
C ASP A 154 -5.81 12.32 -0.40
N GLY A 155 -5.23 11.14 -0.48
CA GLY A 155 -4.94 10.33 0.68
C GLY A 155 -3.76 10.80 1.55
N ILE A 156 -2.97 11.77 1.10
CA ILE A 156 -1.81 12.29 1.85
C ILE A 156 -1.93 13.78 2.22
N THR A 157 -3.07 14.40 1.93
CA THR A 157 -3.31 15.83 2.22
C THR A 157 -3.17 16.16 3.70
N ASN A 158 -3.56 15.24 4.58
CA ASN A 158 -3.52 15.42 6.04
C ASN A 158 -2.15 15.09 6.67
N MET A 159 -1.15 14.69 5.87
CA MET A 159 0.18 14.41 6.39
C MET A 159 0.95 15.70 6.67
N ALA A 160 1.38 15.88 7.92
CA ALA A 160 2.22 17.00 8.30
C ALA A 160 3.73 16.76 8.04
N LYS A 161 4.16 15.50 8.12
CA LYS A 161 5.57 15.07 7.97
C LYS A 161 5.65 13.78 7.14
N LYS A 162 6.88 13.36 6.83
CA LYS A 162 7.15 12.05 6.22
C LYS A 162 6.58 10.92 7.09
N PRO A 163 6.13 9.81 6.49
CA PRO A 163 5.63 8.67 7.25
C PRO A 163 6.76 8.00 8.04
N ASP A 164 6.41 7.40 9.16
CA ASP A 164 7.35 6.67 10.02
C ASP A 164 7.48 5.19 9.60
N ALA A 165 6.49 4.66 8.88
CA ALA A 165 6.52 3.33 8.26
C ALA A 165 5.65 3.29 6.99
N LEU A 166 5.93 2.36 6.08
CA LEU A 166 5.09 2.05 4.91
C LEU A 166 4.43 0.69 5.06
N LEU A 167 3.14 0.62 4.70
CA LEU A 167 2.47 -0.65 4.41
C LEU A 167 2.21 -0.70 2.90
N VAL A 168 2.85 -1.65 2.22
CA VAL A 168 2.83 -1.75 0.75
C VAL A 168 2.17 -3.05 0.33
N VAL A 169 1.25 -2.98 -0.63
CA VAL A 169 0.71 -4.17 -1.30
C VAL A 169 1.36 -4.30 -2.67
N ASP A 170 2.09 -5.40 -2.87
CA ASP A 170 2.93 -5.69 -4.02
C ASP A 170 4.13 -4.74 -4.20
N THR A 171 5.26 -5.16 -3.62
CA THR A 171 6.54 -4.41 -3.71
C THR A 171 7.09 -4.31 -5.13
N LYS A 172 6.73 -5.23 -6.01
CA LYS A 172 7.16 -5.21 -7.41
C LYS A 172 6.42 -4.16 -8.22
N HIS A 173 5.12 -3.99 -7.97
CA HIS A 173 4.32 -2.93 -8.57
C HIS A 173 4.74 -1.56 -8.03
N GLU A 174 4.89 -1.45 -6.72
CA GLU A 174 5.23 -0.21 -6.00
C GLU A 174 6.74 -0.01 -5.79
N LYS A 175 7.57 -0.50 -6.72
CA LYS A 175 9.04 -0.46 -6.62
C LYS A 175 9.63 0.94 -6.34
N HIS A 176 8.96 2.00 -6.80
CA HIS A 176 9.40 3.37 -6.57
C HIS A 176 9.18 3.80 -5.12
N ALA A 177 8.03 3.47 -4.53
CA ALA A 177 7.74 3.71 -3.12
C ALA A 177 8.70 2.93 -2.21
N VAL A 178 8.90 1.66 -2.52
CA VAL A 178 9.84 0.76 -1.81
C VAL A 178 11.27 1.30 -1.85
N LYS A 179 11.73 1.74 -3.03
CA LYS A 179 13.07 2.32 -3.18
C LYS A 179 13.22 3.59 -2.34
N GLU A 180 12.30 4.55 -2.45
CA GLU A 180 12.36 5.79 -1.69
C GLU A 180 12.31 5.55 -0.17
N ALA A 181 11.48 4.61 0.30
CA ALA A 181 11.40 4.27 1.71
C ALA A 181 12.70 3.65 2.23
N ARG A 182 13.27 2.71 1.46
CA ARG A 182 14.55 2.08 1.81
C ARG A 182 15.70 3.09 1.85
N ASP A 183 15.79 3.97 0.84
CA ASP A 183 16.82 5.00 0.77
C ASP A 183 16.67 6.02 1.91
N ALA A 184 15.46 6.21 2.43
CA ALA A 184 15.15 7.06 3.59
C ALA A 184 15.26 6.33 4.95
N GLY A 185 15.55 5.03 4.97
CA GLY A 185 15.62 4.23 6.19
C GLY A 185 14.26 3.99 6.86
N ILE A 186 13.15 4.10 6.13
CA ILE A 186 11.80 3.90 6.65
C ILE A 186 11.45 2.41 6.58
N PRO A 187 10.99 1.77 7.68
CA PRO A 187 10.62 0.36 7.69
C PRO A 187 9.42 0.09 6.79
N ILE A 188 9.50 -1.02 6.06
CA ILE A 188 8.49 -1.43 5.07
C ILE A 188 7.83 -2.72 5.54
N ILE A 189 6.52 -2.65 5.75
CA ILE A 189 5.62 -3.78 5.91
C ILE A 189 5.06 -4.09 4.53
N ALA A 190 5.15 -5.32 4.05
CA ALA A 190 4.69 -5.60 2.69
C ALA A 190 3.91 -6.91 2.57
N ILE A 191 2.73 -6.82 1.94
CA ILE A 191 2.01 -7.99 1.43
C ILE A 191 2.56 -8.28 0.04
N MET A 192 3.13 -9.46 -0.16
CA MET A 192 3.87 -9.78 -1.38
C MET A 192 3.69 -11.24 -1.83
N SER A 193 3.66 -11.44 -3.14
CA SER A 193 3.58 -12.77 -3.76
C SER A 193 4.97 -13.34 -4.10
N SER A 194 5.01 -14.52 -4.69
CA SER A 194 6.25 -15.24 -5.01
C SER A 194 7.15 -14.58 -6.05
N ASP A 195 6.70 -13.56 -6.76
CA ASP A 195 7.46 -12.83 -7.76
C ASP A 195 8.15 -11.56 -7.25
N CYS A 196 8.00 -11.26 -5.96
CA CYS A 196 8.64 -10.16 -5.27
C CYS A 196 9.97 -10.58 -4.62
N ASN A 197 10.84 -9.62 -4.33
CA ASN A 197 12.06 -9.87 -3.56
C ASN A 197 11.78 -9.64 -2.07
N ILE A 198 11.92 -10.68 -1.24
CA ILE A 198 11.64 -10.58 0.19
C ILE A 198 12.52 -9.55 0.92
N LYS A 199 13.71 -9.27 0.39
CA LYS A 199 14.64 -8.28 0.95
C LYS A 199 14.18 -6.84 0.78
N ASP A 200 13.13 -6.59 0.00
CA ASP A 200 12.55 -5.26 -0.20
C ASP A 200 11.64 -4.85 0.96
N ALA A 201 11.25 -5.79 1.82
CA ALA A 201 10.44 -5.53 3.01
C ALA A 201 11.19 -5.81 4.30
N THR A 202 10.97 -4.97 5.31
CA THR A 202 11.46 -5.19 6.68
C THR A 202 10.59 -6.25 7.37
N TYR A 203 9.29 -6.18 7.13
CA TYR A 203 8.29 -7.10 7.67
C TYR A 203 7.45 -7.66 6.52
N PRO A 204 7.91 -8.76 5.88
CA PRO A 204 7.19 -9.37 4.77
C PRO A 204 6.02 -10.21 5.25
N ILE A 205 4.89 -10.15 4.54
CA ILE A 205 3.76 -11.06 4.63
C ILE A 205 3.62 -11.73 3.27
N VAL A 206 4.06 -12.99 3.17
CA VAL A 206 4.01 -13.73 1.91
C VAL A 206 2.64 -14.33 1.73
N ALA A 207 1.85 -13.79 0.79
CA ALA A 207 0.50 -14.22 0.49
C ALA A 207 0.12 -13.86 -0.95
N ASN A 208 -1.05 -14.29 -1.39
CA ASN A 208 -1.60 -13.90 -2.69
C ASN A 208 -2.03 -12.42 -2.69
N ASP A 209 -1.20 -11.57 -3.25
CA ASP A 209 -1.41 -10.12 -3.37
C ASP A 209 -2.38 -9.71 -4.49
N THR A 210 -2.83 -10.66 -5.31
CA THR A 210 -3.78 -10.43 -6.41
C THR A 210 -5.22 -10.71 -5.99
N SER A 211 -5.42 -11.54 -4.96
CA SER A 211 -6.74 -11.86 -4.44
C SER A 211 -7.28 -10.73 -3.55
N ARG A 212 -8.39 -10.11 -3.97
CA ARG A 212 -9.06 -9.08 -3.18
C ARG A 212 -9.44 -9.58 -1.78
N LYS A 213 -9.98 -10.81 -1.68
CA LYS A 213 -10.38 -11.42 -0.40
C LYS A 213 -9.20 -11.62 0.54
N THR A 214 -8.05 -12.05 0.00
CA THR A 214 -6.83 -12.24 0.79
C THR A 214 -6.32 -10.91 1.34
N VAL A 215 -6.21 -9.89 0.48
CA VAL A 215 -5.72 -8.57 0.89
C VAL A 215 -6.70 -7.91 1.88
N GLU A 216 -8.01 -8.02 1.66
CA GLU A 216 -9.02 -7.53 2.60
C GLU A 216 -8.90 -8.20 3.98
N LEU A 217 -8.73 -9.54 4.02
CA LEU A 217 -8.55 -10.29 5.27
C LEU A 217 -7.27 -9.88 6.02
N ILE A 218 -6.17 -9.60 5.30
CA ILE A 218 -4.90 -9.22 5.92
C ILE A 218 -4.94 -7.77 6.43
N LEU A 219 -5.71 -6.89 5.77
CA LEU A 219 -5.84 -5.47 6.14
C LEU A 219 -6.90 -5.22 7.23
N SER A 220 -7.79 -6.20 7.51
CA SER A 220 -8.81 -6.10 8.56
C SER A 220 -8.26 -6.51 9.92
#